data_cf23af35676484f0c8401ff51313b858
#
_entry.id   cf23af35676484f0c8401ff51313b858
#
_cell.length_a   1.000
_cell.length_b   1.000
_cell.length_c   1.000
_cell.angle_alpha   90.00
_cell.angle_beta   90.00
_cell.angle_gamma   90.00
#
_symmetry.space_group_name_H-M   'P 1'
#
loop_
_entity.id
_entity.type
_entity.pdbx_description
1 polymer ?
#
loop_
_entity_poly.entity_id
_entity_poly.type
_entity_poly.pdbx_seq_one_letter_code
_entity_poly.pdbx_strand_id
1 'polypeptide(L)'
;MIKVQDSLLTKSECDQIINYTMSEFHHNFNYTDIGQYHYVQLMRSDESFETKFSNPVLQPAYNAIINLKNLYIEEFPEVQNLDAWNIEYVRFKRWKPDNSFGHWHSEHNTEEPNRVMSFMIYLSDNDCSTNFRRHDSVKTKAGRGLMFPAYFTHEHCGEPCSLGLDRYVLSGYFSFVVK
;
A
#
# COMPACT_ATOMS: atom_id res chain seq x y z
N MET A 1 9.45 5.97 13.01
CA MET A 1 7.98 5.94 12.99
C MET A 1 7.50 5.06 11.82
N ILE A 2 7.75 3.76 11.90
CA ILE A 2 7.18 2.77 10.97
C ILE A 2 6.34 1.82 11.79
N LYS A 3 5.04 1.74 11.54
CA LYS A 3 4.15 0.73 12.10
C LYS A 3 4.14 -0.48 11.17
N VAL A 4 4.43 -1.65 11.71
CA VAL A 4 4.25 -2.94 11.03
C VAL A 4 3.22 -3.75 11.81
N GLN A 5 2.22 -4.26 11.13
CA GLN A 5 1.16 -5.06 11.73
C GLN A 5 0.91 -6.32 10.93
N ASP A 6 1.06 -7.49 11.57
CA ASP A 6 0.69 -8.78 10.99
C ASP A 6 -0.81 -9.03 11.09
N SER A 7 -1.30 -9.90 10.22
CA SER A 7 -2.68 -10.44 10.28
C SER A 7 -3.78 -9.38 10.18
N LEU A 8 -3.55 -8.29 9.44
CA LEU A 8 -4.60 -7.34 9.07
C LEU A 8 -5.64 -7.98 8.15
N LEU A 9 -5.21 -8.91 7.32
CA LEU A 9 -6.03 -9.78 6.47
C LEU A 9 -5.63 -11.22 6.72
N THR A 10 -6.59 -12.12 6.65
CA THR A 10 -6.33 -13.56 6.57
C THR A 10 -5.77 -13.93 5.20
N LYS A 11 -5.10 -15.09 5.09
CA LYS A 11 -4.62 -15.59 3.80
C LYS A 11 -5.78 -15.77 2.79
N SER A 12 -6.93 -16.24 3.27
CA SER A 12 -8.14 -16.41 2.43
C SER A 12 -8.65 -15.08 1.88
N GLU A 13 -8.70 -14.02 2.70
CA GLU A 13 -9.09 -12.68 2.23
C GLU A 13 -8.08 -12.13 1.22
N CYS A 14 -6.78 -12.30 1.45
CA CYS A 14 -5.75 -11.93 0.49
C CYS A 14 -5.96 -12.60 -0.87
N ASP A 15 -6.17 -13.92 -0.88
CA ASP A 15 -6.40 -14.69 -2.10
C ASP A 15 -7.70 -14.28 -2.81
N GLN A 16 -8.77 -14.00 -2.07
CA GLN A 16 -10.03 -13.51 -2.63
C GLN A 16 -9.85 -12.13 -3.28
N ILE A 17 -9.15 -11.20 -2.63
CA ILE A 17 -8.86 -9.86 -3.18
C ILE A 17 -8.03 -9.98 -4.46
N ILE A 18 -6.98 -10.81 -4.47
CA ILE A 18 -6.14 -11.05 -5.65
C ILE A 18 -7.00 -11.59 -6.80
N ASN A 19 -7.73 -12.70 -6.58
CA ASN A 19 -8.51 -13.35 -7.61
C ASN A 19 -9.60 -12.44 -8.17
N TYR A 20 -10.32 -11.73 -7.32
CA TYR A 20 -11.33 -10.76 -7.72
C TYR A 20 -10.73 -9.64 -8.57
N THR A 21 -9.65 -9.02 -8.10
CA THR A 21 -9.03 -7.89 -8.81
C THR A 21 -8.44 -8.32 -10.15
N MET A 22 -7.79 -9.49 -10.20
CA MET A 22 -7.22 -10.04 -11.43
C MET A 22 -8.29 -10.43 -12.45
N SER A 23 -9.48 -10.86 -12.02
CA SER A 23 -10.61 -11.20 -12.87
C SER A 23 -11.35 -9.95 -13.37
N GLU A 24 -11.83 -9.13 -12.46
CA GLU A 24 -12.72 -8.00 -12.80
C GLU A 24 -12.02 -6.86 -13.51
N PHE A 25 -10.73 -6.65 -13.22
CA PHE A 25 -9.97 -5.51 -13.74
C PHE A 25 -8.89 -5.91 -14.77
N HIS A 26 -8.90 -7.13 -15.30
CA HIS A 26 -7.83 -7.65 -16.15
C HIS A 26 -7.53 -6.79 -17.39
N HIS A 27 -8.52 -6.08 -17.95
CA HIS A 27 -8.34 -5.15 -19.07
C HIS A 27 -7.94 -3.72 -18.64
N ASN A 28 -7.96 -3.43 -17.32
CA ASN A 28 -7.76 -2.09 -16.77
C ASN A 28 -6.39 -1.90 -16.13
N PHE A 29 -5.51 -2.92 -16.19
CA PHE A 29 -4.18 -2.79 -15.63
C PHE A 29 -3.32 -1.83 -16.46
N ASN A 30 -2.77 -0.82 -15.80
CA ASN A 30 -1.72 0.03 -16.32
C ASN A 30 -0.35 -0.57 -15.96
N TYR A 31 0.67 -0.22 -16.72
CA TYR A 31 2.05 -0.58 -16.43
C TYR A 31 2.91 0.67 -16.23
N THR A 32 3.90 0.60 -15.36
CA THR A 32 4.89 1.66 -15.15
C THR A 32 6.31 1.08 -15.25
N ASP A 33 7.13 1.66 -16.14
CA ASP A 33 8.52 1.24 -16.33
C ASP A 33 9.41 1.58 -15.13
N ILE A 34 9.18 2.74 -14.50
CA ILE A 34 9.97 3.19 -13.35
C ILE A 34 9.83 2.22 -12.18
N GLY A 35 8.61 1.76 -11.91
CA GLY A 35 8.31 0.84 -10.80
C GLY A 35 8.29 -0.62 -11.21
N GLN A 36 8.37 -0.93 -12.49
CA GLN A 36 8.32 -2.28 -13.07
C GLN A 36 7.10 -3.09 -12.60
N TYR A 37 5.94 -2.46 -12.43
CA TYR A 37 4.74 -3.13 -11.95
C TYR A 37 3.50 -2.79 -12.77
N HIS A 38 2.55 -3.72 -12.76
CA HIS A 38 1.19 -3.49 -13.21
C HIS A 38 0.33 -3.02 -12.05
N TYR A 39 -0.61 -2.10 -12.32
CA TYR A 39 -1.51 -1.61 -11.28
C TYR A 39 -2.89 -1.29 -11.81
N VAL A 40 -3.86 -1.40 -10.93
CA VAL A 40 -5.20 -0.86 -11.11
C VAL A 40 -5.56 -0.01 -9.89
N GLN A 41 -6.23 1.09 -10.13
CA GLN A 41 -6.69 1.97 -9.07
C GLN A 41 -8.07 1.54 -8.61
N LEU A 42 -8.15 1.07 -7.37
CA LEU A 42 -9.39 0.60 -6.75
C LEU A 42 -10.23 1.75 -6.20
N MET A 43 -9.59 2.87 -5.83
CA MET A 43 -10.25 4.05 -5.29
C MET A 43 -9.48 5.33 -5.62
N ARG A 44 -10.22 6.46 -5.76
CA ARG A 44 -9.73 7.84 -5.89
C ARG A 44 -10.31 8.72 -4.78
N SER A 45 -9.64 9.82 -4.48
CA SER A 45 -10.05 10.79 -3.46
C SER A 45 -11.37 11.53 -3.75
N ASP A 46 -11.76 11.61 -5.02
CA ASP A 46 -13.02 12.23 -5.48
C ASP A 46 -14.25 11.31 -5.36
N GLU A 47 -14.03 10.08 -4.92
CA GLU A 47 -15.08 9.09 -4.78
C GLU A 47 -15.36 8.84 -3.30
N SER A 48 -16.63 8.80 -2.91
CA SER A 48 -16.96 8.46 -1.53
C SER A 48 -16.44 7.04 -1.24
N PHE A 49 -15.66 6.93 -0.21
CA PHE A 49 -15.02 5.71 0.23
C PHE A 49 -16.01 4.56 0.46
N GLU A 50 -17.20 4.91 0.98
CA GLU A 50 -18.30 3.97 1.25
C GLU A 50 -18.85 3.33 -0.02
N THR A 51 -18.85 4.04 -1.14
CA THR A 51 -19.46 3.56 -2.38
C THR A 51 -18.58 2.52 -3.11
N LYS A 52 -17.26 2.63 -3.01
CA LYS A 52 -16.34 1.76 -3.79
C LYS A 52 -15.96 0.47 -3.08
N PHE A 53 -15.85 0.49 -1.77
CA PHE A 53 -15.65 -0.73 -0.99
C PHE A 53 -16.96 -1.40 -0.55
N SER A 54 -18.09 -1.04 -1.18
CA SER A 54 -19.37 -1.75 -1.02
C SER A 54 -19.31 -3.20 -1.55
N ASN A 55 -18.32 -3.53 -2.39
CA ASN A 55 -18.09 -4.90 -2.80
C ASN A 55 -17.61 -5.73 -1.61
N PRO A 56 -18.32 -6.82 -1.24
CA PRO A 56 -17.97 -7.64 -0.08
C PRO A 56 -16.55 -8.22 -0.11
N VAL A 57 -15.98 -8.43 -1.30
CA VAL A 57 -14.61 -8.96 -1.47
C VAL A 57 -13.56 -7.90 -1.15
N LEU A 58 -13.84 -6.62 -1.41
CA LEU A 58 -12.91 -5.51 -1.14
C LEU A 58 -13.10 -4.89 0.25
N GLN A 59 -14.24 -5.14 0.91
CA GLN A 59 -14.53 -4.60 2.25
C GLN A 59 -13.45 -4.96 3.29
N PRO A 60 -12.90 -6.20 3.34
CA PRO A 60 -11.80 -6.52 4.25
C PRO A 60 -10.55 -5.65 4.02
N ALA A 61 -10.22 -5.34 2.76
CA ALA A 61 -9.08 -4.47 2.43
C ALA A 61 -9.26 -3.06 3.01
N TYR A 62 -10.47 -2.53 2.90
CA TYR A 62 -10.82 -1.24 3.53
C TYR A 62 -10.64 -1.26 5.04
N ASN A 63 -11.26 -2.24 5.68
CA ASN A 63 -11.19 -2.38 7.14
C ASN A 63 -9.74 -2.51 7.61
N ALA A 64 -8.90 -3.23 6.86
CA ALA A 64 -7.48 -3.38 7.14
C ALA A 64 -6.72 -2.04 7.05
N ILE A 65 -7.01 -1.20 6.04
CA ILE A 65 -6.39 0.13 5.90
C ILE A 65 -6.77 1.03 7.08
N ILE A 66 -8.07 1.07 7.44
CA ILE A 66 -8.54 1.89 8.57
C ILE A 66 -7.99 1.36 9.90
N ASN A 67 -7.95 0.05 10.10
CA ASN A 67 -7.37 -0.55 11.30
C ASN A 67 -5.88 -0.20 11.42
N LEU A 68 -5.11 -0.32 10.34
CA LEU A 68 -3.70 0.04 10.31
C LEU A 68 -3.48 1.52 10.67
N LYS A 69 -4.32 2.42 10.13
CA LYS A 69 -4.31 3.84 10.49
C LYS A 69 -4.55 4.03 11.99
N ASN A 70 -5.58 3.39 12.55
CA ASN A 70 -5.92 3.54 13.96
C ASN A 70 -4.78 3.03 14.87
N LEU A 71 -4.19 1.87 14.54
CA LEU A 71 -3.04 1.31 15.24
C LEU A 71 -1.79 2.20 15.12
N TYR A 72 -1.63 2.91 13.99
CA TYR A 72 -0.56 3.89 13.83
C TYR A 72 -0.75 5.09 14.75
N ILE A 73 -1.97 5.64 14.82
CA ILE A 73 -2.31 6.79 15.70
C ILE A 73 -2.19 6.38 17.17
N GLU A 74 -2.57 5.16 17.53
CA GLU A 74 -2.43 4.65 18.90
C GLU A 74 -0.96 4.59 19.33
N GLU A 75 -0.05 4.16 18.44
CA GLU A 75 1.39 4.08 18.73
C GLU A 75 2.08 5.44 18.67
N PHE A 76 1.58 6.36 17.83
CA PHE A 76 2.15 7.69 17.60
C PHE A 76 1.05 8.76 17.75
N PRO A 77 0.59 9.03 19.01
CA PRO A 77 -0.57 9.91 19.24
C PRO A 77 -0.34 11.38 18.82
N GLU A 78 0.89 11.80 18.64
CA GLU A 78 1.24 13.13 18.14
C GLU A 78 0.71 13.42 16.72
N VAL A 79 0.42 12.38 15.94
CA VAL A 79 -0.14 12.54 14.58
C VAL A 79 -1.67 12.55 14.55
N GLN A 80 -2.35 12.38 15.68
CA GLN A 80 -3.81 12.27 15.74
C GLN A 80 -4.51 13.50 15.15
N ASN A 81 -3.95 14.69 15.39
CA ASN A 81 -4.52 15.98 15.00
C ASN A 81 -4.03 16.45 13.62
N LEU A 82 -3.34 15.61 12.85
CA LEU A 82 -2.99 15.96 11.47
C LEU A 82 -4.27 16.00 10.63
N ASP A 83 -4.52 17.13 9.97
CA ASP A 83 -5.62 17.26 8.99
C ASP A 83 -5.24 16.62 7.64
N ALA A 84 -4.75 15.39 7.71
CA ALA A 84 -4.11 14.67 6.61
C ALA A 84 -4.60 13.21 6.48
N TRP A 85 -5.67 12.83 7.17
CA TRP A 85 -6.17 11.45 7.17
C TRP A 85 -7.19 11.18 6.05
N ASN A 86 -7.02 11.83 4.91
CA ASN A 86 -7.81 11.63 3.71
C ASN A 86 -7.08 10.68 2.78
N ILE A 87 -7.72 9.58 2.40
CA ILE A 87 -7.13 8.62 1.47
C ILE A 87 -7.09 9.26 0.07
N GLU A 88 -5.89 9.43 -0.49
CA GLU A 88 -5.70 9.97 -1.84
C GLU A 88 -6.14 8.96 -2.90
N TYR A 89 -5.67 7.73 -2.79
CA TYR A 89 -6.09 6.59 -3.59
C TYR A 89 -5.68 5.26 -2.94
N VAL A 90 -6.26 4.19 -3.44
CA VAL A 90 -5.82 2.82 -3.17
C VAL A 90 -5.52 2.14 -4.51
N ARG A 91 -4.31 1.64 -4.68
CA ARG A 91 -3.89 0.85 -5.84
C ARG A 91 -3.62 -0.59 -5.44
N PHE A 92 -4.12 -1.50 -6.25
CA PHE A 92 -3.64 -2.87 -6.31
C PHE A 92 -2.46 -2.90 -7.28
N LYS A 93 -1.31 -3.39 -6.81
CA LYS A 93 -0.06 -3.49 -7.57
C LYS A 93 0.36 -4.94 -7.70
N ARG A 94 0.87 -5.29 -8.88
CA ARG A 94 1.41 -6.60 -9.20
C ARG A 94 2.79 -6.47 -9.80
N TRP A 95 3.79 -7.06 -9.16
CA TRP A 95 5.12 -7.26 -9.73
C TRP A 95 5.24 -8.70 -10.23
N LYS A 96 5.78 -8.84 -11.43
CA LYS A 96 6.26 -10.11 -11.95
C LYS A 96 7.52 -10.54 -11.18
N PRO A 97 7.88 -11.85 -11.21
CA PRO A 97 9.17 -12.29 -10.69
C PRO A 97 10.31 -11.42 -11.23
N ASP A 98 11.34 -11.21 -10.41
CA ASP A 98 12.52 -10.40 -10.69
C ASP A 98 12.29 -8.88 -10.87
N ASN A 99 11.06 -8.43 -10.88
CA ASN A 99 10.72 -7.00 -10.95
C ASN A 99 10.56 -6.40 -9.55
N SER A 100 10.98 -5.13 -9.41
CA SER A 100 10.82 -4.37 -8.18
C SER A 100 10.82 -2.87 -8.42
N PHE A 101 10.36 -2.11 -7.44
CA PHE A 101 10.64 -0.67 -7.40
C PHE A 101 12.01 -0.47 -6.75
N GLY A 102 13.09 -0.73 -7.49
CA GLY A 102 14.46 -0.77 -6.99
C GLY A 102 15.08 0.60 -6.72
N HIS A 103 14.43 1.70 -7.08
CA HIS A 103 14.94 3.06 -6.86
C HIS A 103 14.59 3.56 -5.47
N TRP A 104 15.57 4.13 -4.77
CA TRP A 104 15.36 4.84 -3.52
C TRP A 104 14.51 6.09 -3.76
N HIS A 105 13.41 6.20 -3.06
CA HIS A 105 12.47 7.33 -3.21
C HIS A 105 11.72 7.62 -1.91
N SER A 106 11.17 8.81 -1.84
CA SER A 106 10.12 9.22 -0.91
C SER A 106 8.87 9.62 -1.68
N GLU A 107 7.72 9.48 -1.06
CA GLU A 107 6.43 9.72 -1.72
C GLU A 107 6.01 11.19 -1.71
N HIS A 108 6.56 11.97 -0.78
CA HIS A 108 6.40 13.41 -0.72
C HIS A 108 7.49 14.09 -1.55
N ASN A 109 7.10 14.80 -2.59
CA ASN A 109 7.99 15.51 -3.51
C ASN A 109 7.26 16.71 -4.13
N THR A 110 7.88 17.40 -5.09
CA THR A 110 7.31 18.60 -5.72
C THR A 110 6.04 18.33 -6.54
N GLU A 111 5.85 17.12 -7.03
CA GLU A 111 4.66 16.72 -7.78
C GLU A 111 3.52 16.30 -6.84
N GLU A 112 3.88 15.78 -5.66
CA GLU A 112 2.96 15.23 -4.68
C GLU A 112 3.18 15.85 -3.28
N PRO A 113 3.05 17.18 -3.15
CA PRO A 113 3.41 17.89 -1.92
C PRO A 113 2.42 17.70 -0.77
N ASN A 114 1.28 17.09 -1.02
CA ASN A 114 0.24 16.88 -0.02
C ASN A 114 0.30 15.52 0.67
N ARG A 115 1.14 14.59 0.19
CA ARG A 115 1.28 13.26 0.80
C ARG A 115 1.99 13.33 2.14
N VAL A 116 1.35 12.81 3.15
CA VAL A 116 1.84 12.82 4.55
C VAL A 116 2.22 11.43 5.02
N MET A 117 1.37 10.44 4.74
CA MET A 117 1.59 9.06 5.14
C MET A 117 1.45 8.12 3.95
N SER A 118 2.32 7.11 3.90
CA SER A 118 2.23 5.98 2.98
C SER A 118 1.77 4.74 3.72
N PHE A 119 0.94 3.91 3.09
CA PHE A 119 0.60 2.59 3.58
C PHE A 119 0.76 1.52 2.50
N MET A 120 1.09 0.32 2.93
CA MET A 120 1.15 -0.89 2.11
C MET A 120 0.55 -2.06 2.87
N ILE A 121 -0.19 -2.94 2.18
CA ILE A 121 -0.64 -4.23 2.71
C ILE A 121 -0.22 -5.30 1.70
N TYR A 122 0.64 -6.22 2.11
CA TYR A 122 1.05 -7.35 1.28
C TYR A 122 -0.07 -8.38 1.20
N LEU A 123 -0.40 -8.80 -0.02
CA LEU A 123 -1.44 -9.80 -0.27
C LEU A 123 -0.86 -11.19 -0.55
N SER A 124 0.45 -11.30 -0.81
CA SER A 124 1.12 -12.56 -1.09
C SER A 124 2.33 -12.76 -0.20
N ASP A 125 2.67 -14.01 0.08
CA ASP A 125 3.94 -14.37 0.69
C ASP A 125 5.04 -14.36 -0.37
N ASN A 126 6.20 -13.79 -0.01
CA ASN A 126 7.39 -13.75 -0.86
C ASN A 126 8.65 -13.62 0.00
N ASP A 127 9.81 -13.82 -0.61
CA ASP A 127 11.12 -13.74 0.05
C ASP A 127 11.77 -12.35 0.01
N CYS A 128 11.12 -11.39 -0.64
CA CYS A 128 11.60 -10.01 -0.77
C CYS A 128 11.10 -9.08 0.34
N SER A 129 11.63 -7.87 0.38
CA SER A 129 11.33 -6.86 1.40
C SER A 129 11.04 -5.50 0.78
N THR A 130 10.41 -4.63 1.57
CA THR A 130 10.53 -3.18 1.43
C THR A 130 11.67 -2.72 2.32
N ASN A 131 12.71 -2.18 1.70
CA ASN A 131 13.91 -1.73 2.38
C ASN A 131 13.83 -0.23 2.66
N PHE A 132 14.22 0.19 3.87
CA PHE A 132 14.30 1.58 4.27
C PHE A 132 15.77 1.98 4.45
N ARG A 133 16.13 3.18 3.99
CA ARG A 133 17.54 3.64 4.08
C ARG A 133 18.05 3.79 5.52
N ARG A 134 17.15 4.11 6.45
CA ARG A 134 17.48 4.45 7.84
C ARG A 134 16.70 3.63 8.87
N HIS A 135 15.97 2.61 8.44
CA HIS A 135 15.17 1.74 9.30
C HIS A 135 15.33 0.28 8.84
N ASP A 136 14.85 -0.63 9.66
CA ASP A 136 14.87 -2.06 9.33
C ASP A 136 13.97 -2.35 8.12
N SER A 137 14.39 -3.34 7.32
CA SER A 137 13.62 -3.83 6.19
C SER A 137 12.38 -4.59 6.66
N VAL A 138 11.28 -4.43 5.94
CA VAL A 138 10.03 -5.13 6.23
C VAL A 138 9.79 -6.22 5.20
N LYS A 139 9.87 -7.48 5.64
CA LYS A 139 9.66 -8.66 4.79
C LYS A 139 8.21 -8.78 4.33
N THR A 140 8.04 -9.16 3.07
CA THR A 140 6.74 -9.48 2.47
C THR A 140 6.11 -10.69 3.17
N LYS A 141 4.86 -10.54 3.61
CA LYS A 141 4.06 -11.58 4.23
C LYS A 141 2.58 -11.29 3.99
N ALA A 142 1.83 -12.25 3.52
CA ALA A 142 0.39 -12.08 3.27
C ALA A 142 -0.34 -11.61 4.53
N GLY A 143 -1.17 -10.58 4.39
CA GLY A 143 -1.91 -9.95 5.48
C GLY A 143 -1.10 -8.99 6.35
N ARG A 144 0.21 -8.81 6.10
CA ARG A 144 1.02 -7.80 6.78
C ARG A 144 0.83 -6.44 6.16
N GLY A 145 0.56 -5.43 7.00
CA GLY A 145 0.56 -4.03 6.61
C GLY A 145 1.69 -3.24 7.25
N LEU A 146 2.09 -2.18 6.58
CA LEU A 146 3.01 -1.19 7.11
C LEU A 146 2.51 0.22 6.78
N MET A 147 2.75 1.16 7.71
CA MET A 147 2.45 2.58 7.55
C MET A 147 3.62 3.40 8.05
N PHE A 148 3.98 4.45 7.31
CA PHE A 148 5.13 5.29 7.58
C PHE A 148 4.96 6.68 6.96
N PRO A 149 5.67 7.72 7.47
CA PRO A 149 5.69 9.04 6.87
C PRO A 149 6.18 9.03 5.42
N ALA A 150 5.50 9.79 4.56
CA ALA A 150 5.81 9.87 3.13
C ALA A 150 7.12 10.63 2.81
N TYR A 151 7.76 11.21 3.81
CA TYR A 151 8.87 12.16 3.68
C TYR A 151 10.24 11.48 3.45
N PHE A 152 11.23 12.30 3.07
CA PHE A 152 12.63 11.91 2.83
C PHE A 152 13.30 11.17 4.01
N THR A 153 12.78 11.29 5.22
CA THR A 153 13.24 10.54 6.39
C THR A 153 12.96 9.05 6.30
N HIS A 154 12.03 8.66 5.42
CA HIS A 154 11.60 7.28 5.20
C HIS A 154 11.80 6.86 3.74
N GLU A 155 12.92 7.30 3.12
CA GLU A 155 13.30 6.79 1.80
C GLU A 155 13.34 5.26 1.79
N HIS A 156 12.70 4.69 0.79
CA HIS A 156 12.57 3.24 0.68
C HIS A 156 12.68 2.77 -0.77
N CYS A 157 12.90 1.47 -0.93
CA CYS A 157 12.86 0.77 -2.21
C CYS A 157 12.36 -0.66 -2.01
N GLY A 158 11.89 -1.28 -3.08
CA GLY A 158 11.59 -2.71 -3.10
C GLY A 158 12.76 -3.51 -3.64
N GLU A 159 12.97 -4.70 -3.15
CA GLU A 159 13.88 -5.66 -3.75
C GLU A 159 13.14 -6.68 -4.63
N PRO A 160 13.77 -7.26 -5.65
CA PRO A 160 13.19 -8.34 -6.44
C PRO A 160 12.94 -9.57 -5.56
N CYS A 161 11.86 -10.30 -5.85
CA CYS A 161 11.56 -11.55 -5.18
C CYS A 161 12.12 -12.71 -6.01
N SER A 162 12.86 -13.65 -5.37
CA SER A 162 13.56 -14.75 -6.07
C SER A 162 12.75 -16.04 -6.19
N LEU A 163 11.59 -16.14 -5.51
CA LEU A 163 10.77 -17.36 -5.51
C LEU A 163 10.06 -17.66 -6.85
N GLY A 164 10.20 -16.81 -7.87
CA GLY A 164 9.48 -17.00 -9.14
C GLY A 164 7.97 -16.78 -9.06
N LEU A 165 7.49 -16.13 -8.00
CA LEU A 165 6.08 -15.85 -7.75
C LEU A 165 5.79 -14.35 -7.93
N ASP A 166 4.59 -14.05 -8.43
CA ASP A 166 4.10 -12.66 -8.48
C ASP A 166 3.95 -12.10 -7.06
N ARG A 167 4.32 -10.83 -6.87
CA ARG A 167 4.07 -10.08 -5.63
C ARG A 167 2.87 -9.17 -5.81
N TYR A 168 1.93 -9.27 -4.89
CA TYR A 168 0.71 -8.45 -4.86
C TYR A 168 0.67 -7.57 -3.63
N VAL A 169 0.36 -6.29 -3.83
CA VAL A 169 0.33 -5.29 -2.75
C VAL A 169 -0.83 -4.32 -2.96
N LEU A 170 -1.56 -4.01 -1.90
CA LEU A 170 -2.38 -2.81 -1.81
C LEU A 170 -1.51 -1.66 -1.29
N SER A 171 -1.55 -0.52 -1.94
CA SER A 171 -0.82 0.67 -1.48
C SER A 171 -1.59 1.94 -1.75
N GLY A 172 -1.31 2.95 -0.95
CA GLY A 172 -1.89 4.28 -1.11
C GLY A 172 -1.31 5.26 -0.12
N TYR A 173 -1.92 6.44 -0.08
CA TYR A 173 -1.45 7.55 0.73
C TYR A 173 -2.59 8.20 1.50
N PHE A 174 -2.22 8.76 2.64
CA PHE A 174 -3.02 9.76 3.33
C PHE A 174 -2.42 11.14 3.06
N SER A 175 -3.27 12.09 2.66
CA SER A 175 -2.87 13.40 2.19
C SER A 175 -3.70 14.50 2.82
N PHE A 176 -3.14 15.72 2.85
CA PHE A 176 -3.93 16.91 3.13
C PHE A 176 -5.00 17.08 2.05
N VAL A 177 -6.20 17.56 2.47
CA VAL A 177 -7.21 17.99 1.51
C VAL A 177 -6.75 19.31 0.87
N VAL A 178 -6.62 19.33 -0.45
CA VAL A 178 -6.47 20.58 -1.20
C VAL A 178 -7.84 21.25 -1.20
N LYS A 179 -7.95 22.38 -0.48
CA LYS A 179 -9.16 23.22 -0.47
C LYS A 179 -9.20 24.08 -1.72
#